data_74b321d9ae1edef8ee729a43ba18dc84
#
_entry.id   74b321d9ae1edef8ee729a43ba18dc84
#
_cell.length_a   1.000
_cell.length_b   1.000
_cell.length_c   1.000
_cell.angle_alpha   90.00
_cell.angle_beta   90.00
_cell.angle_gamma   90.00
#
_symmetry.space_group_name_H-M   'P 1'
#
loop_
_entity.id
_entity.type
_entity.pdbx_description
1 polymer ?
#
loop_
_entity_poly.entity_id
_entity_poly.type
_entity_poly.pdbx_seq_one_letter_code
_entity_poly.pdbx_strand_id
1 'polypeptide(L)' 'MFKEFLLKQMVKRQMKGMPESEIDRVVKLVGEHPEIFKKIGDEIKAKVKSGRSEQAATLEVMRAHQAELQKILR' A
#
# COMPACT_ATOMS: atom_id res chain seq x y z
N MET A 1 -3.37 -11.71 -14.04
CA MET A 1 -3.65 -10.69 -15.03
C MET A 1 -4.75 -9.75 -14.58
N PHE A 2 -5.95 -10.25 -14.29
CA PHE A 2 -7.00 -9.38 -13.73
C PHE A 2 -6.60 -8.76 -12.40
N LYS A 3 -5.90 -9.53 -11.57
CA LYS A 3 -5.49 -9.06 -10.26
C LYS A 3 -4.52 -7.89 -10.33
N GLU A 4 -3.58 -7.93 -11.29
CA GLU A 4 -2.63 -6.85 -11.47
C GLU A 4 -3.30 -5.59 -11.97
N PHE A 5 -4.26 -5.72 -12.86
CA PHE A 5 -5.01 -4.59 -13.38
C PHE A 5 -5.80 -3.89 -12.28
N LEU A 6 -6.50 -4.69 -11.46
CA LEU A 6 -7.26 -4.14 -10.33
C LEU A 6 -6.36 -3.48 -9.31
N LEU A 7 -5.23 -4.11 -8.99
CA LEU A 7 -4.25 -3.55 -8.09
C LEU A 7 -3.71 -2.22 -8.60
N LYS A 8 -3.38 -2.17 -9.89
CA LYS A 8 -2.88 -0.96 -10.52
C LYS A 8 -3.88 0.18 -10.42
N GLN A 9 -5.17 -0.11 -10.65
CA GLN A 9 -6.21 0.90 -10.53
C GLN A 9 -6.37 1.40 -9.10
N MET A 10 -6.31 0.48 -8.13
CA MET A 10 -6.41 0.86 -6.73
C MET A 10 -5.24 1.75 -6.30
N VAL A 11 -4.04 1.37 -6.70
CA VAL A 11 -2.84 2.15 -6.39
C VAL A 11 -2.90 3.51 -7.05
N LYS A 12 -3.34 3.58 -8.29
CA LYS A 12 -3.51 4.84 -9.01
C LYS A 12 -4.47 5.77 -8.30
N ARG A 13 -5.55 5.23 -7.75
CA ARG A 13 -6.54 6.02 -7.01
C ARG A 13 -5.94 6.63 -5.76
N GLN A 14 -5.14 5.85 -5.03
CA GLN A 14 -4.60 6.28 -3.75
C GLN A 14 -3.35 7.14 -3.90
N MET A 15 -2.63 6.97 -4.99
CA MET A 15 -1.38 7.67 -5.24
C MET A 15 -1.50 8.67 -6.38
N LYS A 16 -2.50 9.51 -6.31
CA LYS A 16 -2.67 10.58 -7.31
C LYS A 16 -1.47 11.51 -7.30
N GLY A 17 -0.96 11.78 -8.47
CA GLY A 17 0.19 12.68 -8.63
C GLY A 17 1.52 11.98 -8.68
N MET A 18 1.58 10.67 -8.49
CA MET A 18 2.84 9.94 -8.62
C MET A 18 3.10 9.54 -10.08
N PRO A 19 4.38 9.52 -10.50
CA PRO A 19 4.71 9.04 -11.83
C PRO A 19 4.27 7.59 -12.03
N GLU A 20 3.91 7.26 -13.27
CA GLU A 20 3.45 5.92 -13.59
C GLU A 20 4.51 4.85 -13.31
N SER A 21 5.78 5.17 -13.49
CA SER A 21 6.88 4.26 -13.18
C SER A 21 6.91 3.87 -11.71
N GLU A 22 6.60 4.81 -10.83
CA GLU A 22 6.53 4.56 -9.39
C GLU A 22 5.32 3.69 -9.05
N ILE A 23 4.20 3.94 -9.71
CA ILE A 23 3.00 3.14 -9.52
C ILE A 23 3.24 1.70 -9.94
N ASP A 24 3.87 1.49 -11.08
CA ASP A 24 4.20 0.14 -11.55
C ASP A 24 5.13 -0.59 -10.59
N ARG A 25 6.06 0.13 -10.01
CA ARG A 25 6.97 -0.42 -9.01
C ARG A 25 6.23 -0.90 -7.77
N VAL A 26 5.30 -0.09 -7.29
CA VAL A 26 4.49 -0.43 -6.12
C VAL A 26 3.62 -1.65 -6.43
N VAL A 27 2.98 -1.68 -7.59
CA VAL A 27 2.15 -2.80 -7.99
C VAL A 27 2.96 -4.10 -8.05
N LYS A 28 4.19 -4.02 -8.57
CA LYS A 28 5.06 -5.18 -8.63
C LYS A 28 5.42 -5.67 -7.24
N LEU A 29 5.74 -4.75 -6.34
CA LEU A 29 6.06 -5.09 -4.95
C LEU A 29 4.89 -5.75 -4.25
N VAL A 30 3.68 -5.23 -4.45
CA VAL A 30 2.48 -5.81 -3.86
C VAL A 30 2.27 -7.22 -4.38
N GLY A 31 2.52 -7.45 -5.68
CA GLY A 31 2.40 -8.77 -6.27
C GLY A 31 3.42 -9.77 -5.74
N GLU A 32 4.62 -9.32 -5.43
CA GLU A 32 5.69 -10.17 -4.91
C GLU A 32 5.56 -10.45 -3.42
N HIS A 33 4.98 -9.51 -2.68
CA HIS A 33 4.86 -9.60 -1.22
C HIS A 33 3.42 -9.34 -0.76
N PRO A 34 2.46 -10.18 -1.20
CA PRO A 34 1.05 -9.94 -0.90
C PRO A 34 0.73 -10.01 0.59
N GLU A 35 1.45 -10.80 1.34
CA GLU A 35 1.21 -10.97 2.77
C GLU A 35 1.42 -9.69 3.55
N ILE A 36 2.53 -9.00 3.27
CA ILE A 36 2.87 -7.77 3.97
C ILE A 36 1.87 -6.67 3.63
N PHE A 37 1.52 -6.54 2.36
CA PHE A 37 0.61 -5.48 1.93
C PHE A 37 -0.83 -5.76 2.37
N LYS A 38 -1.21 -7.02 2.46
CA LYS A 38 -2.52 -7.37 3.02
C LYS A 38 -2.59 -6.96 4.48
N LYS A 39 -1.54 -7.25 5.23
CA LYS A 39 -1.46 -6.89 6.64
C LYS A 39 -1.54 -5.38 6.82
N ILE A 40 -0.80 -4.63 6.01
CA ILE A 40 -0.84 -3.18 6.03
C ILE A 40 -2.24 -2.66 5.73
N GLY A 41 -2.87 -3.19 4.70
CA GLY A 41 -4.23 -2.80 4.33
C GLY A 41 -5.24 -3.07 5.42
N ASP A 42 -5.15 -4.23 6.06
CA ASP A 42 -6.05 -4.59 7.16
C ASP A 42 -5.87 -3.67 8.35
N GLU A 43 -4.63 -3.32 8.67
CA GLU A 43 -4.35 -2.40 9.77
C GLU A 43 -4.87 -0.99 9.48
N ILE A 44 -4.72 -0.53 8.24
CA ILE A 44 -5.27 0.77 7.84
C ILE A 44 -6.79 0.78 8.00
N LYS A 45 -7.45 -0.26 7.53
CA LYS A 45 -8.90 -0.39 7.67
C LYS A 45 -9.34 -0.35 9.13
N ALA A 46 -8.63 -1.07 9.99
CA ALA A 46 -8.95 -1.11 11.41
C ALA A 46 -8.84 0.28 12.04
N LYS A 47 -7.80 1.03 11.68
CA LYS A 47 -7.61 2.37 12.21
C LYS A 47 -8.67 3.35 11.71
N VAL A 48 -9.04 3.24 10.45
CA VAL A 48 -10.12 4.07 9.89
C VAL A 48 -11.44 3.77 10.59
N LYS A 49 -11.71 2.51 10.86
CA LYS A 49 -12.90 2.10 11.60
C LYS A 49 -12.93 2.69 13.01
N SER A 50 -11.78 2.85 13.62
CA SER A 50 -11.69 3.41 14.97
C SER A 50 -11.84 4.94 14.99
N GLY A 51 -12.02 5.58 13.84
CA GLY A 51 -12.27 7.00 13.76
C GLY A 51 -11.12 7.83 13.23
N ARG A 52 -10.02 7.22 12.83
CA ARG A 52 -8.89 7.96 12.27
C ARG A 52 -9.11 8.22 10.79
N SER A 53 -8.56 9.35 10.33
CA SER A 53 -8.63 9.65 8.90
C SER A 53 -7.79 8.66 8.11
N GLU A 54 -8.15 8.45 6.86
CA GLU A 54 -7.44 7.53 5.99
C GLU A 54 -5.96 7.90 5.85
N GLN A 55 -5.67 9.19 5.74
CA GLN A 55 -4.31 9.67 5.63
C GLN A 55 -3.50 9.40 6.89
N ALA A 56 -4.06 9.68 8.06
CA ALA A 56 -3.40 9.43 9.33
C ALA A 56 -3.18 7.93 9.55
N ALA A 57 -4.18 7.11 9.24
CA ALA A 57 -4.09 5.67 9.37
C ALA A 57 -2.99 5.10 8.49
N THR A 58 -2.95 5.53 7.23
CA THR A 58 -1.94 5.09 6.27
C THR A 58 -0.54 5.45 6.76
N LEU A 59 -0.35 6.68 7.21
CA LEU A 59 0.94 7.15 7.68
C LEU A 59 1.43 6.35 8.89
N GLU A 60 0.56 6.12 9.85
CA GLU A 60 0.91 5.37 11.05
C GLU A 60 1.29 3.93 10.74
N VAL A 61 0.51 3.27 9.88
CA VAL A 61 0.77 1.89 9.51
C VAL A 61 2.06 1.77 8.71
N MET A 62 2.30 2.70 7.79
CA MET A 62 3.54 2.71 7.01
C MET A 62 4.76 2.88 7.91
N ARG A 63 4.68 3.71 8.92
CA ARG A 63 5.76 3.88 9.89
C ARG A 63 6.01 2.61 10.69
N ALA A 64 4.95 1.94 11.08
CA ALA A 64 5.05 0.70 11.84
C ALA A 64 5.74 -0.40 11.04
N HIS A 65 5.56 -0.40 9.71
CA HIS A 65 6.14 -1.40 8.83
C HIS A 65 7.35 -0.90 8.05
N GLN A 66 7.91 0.23 8.46
CA GLN A 66 9.02 0.86 7.73
C GLN A 66 10.21 -0.06 7.54
N ALA A 67 10.59 -0.79 8.58
CA ALA A 67 11.74 -1.70 8.51
C ALA A 67 11.50 -2.82 7.51
N GLU A 68 10.30 -3.39 7.52
CA GLU A 68 9.94 -4.45 6.57
C GLU A 68 9.90 -3.93 5.15
N LEU A 69 9.33 -2.75 4.95
CA LEU A 69 9.25 -2.14 3.63
C LEU A 69 10.63 -1.81 3.07
N GLN A 70 11.54 -1.35 3.92
CA GLN A 70 12.91 -1.08 3.48
C GLN A 70 13.62 -2.32 3.00
N LYS A 71 13.39 -3.46 3.65
CA LYS A 71 13.96 -4.73 3.21
C LYS A 71 13.44 -5.14 1.85
N ILE A 72 12.18 -4.90 1.58
CA ILE A 72 11.56 -5.23 0.30
C ILE A 72 12.05 -4.32 -0.81
N LEU A 73 12.27 -3.04 -0.51
CA LEU A 73 12.65 -2.04 -1.49
C LEU A 73 14.13 -2.09 -1.87
N ARG A 74 14.92 -2.92 -1.20
CA ARG A 74 16.33 -3.10 -1.53
C ARG A 74 16.56 -3.86 -2.82
#